data_1bcc1b58189f4bc5e37a83cf33816c86
#
_entry.id   1bcc1b58189f4bc5e37a83cf33816c86
#
_cell.length_a   1.000
_cell.length_b   1.000
_cell.length_c   1.000
_cell.angle_alpha   90.00
_cell.angle_beta   90.00
_cell.angle_gamma   90.00
#
_symmetry.space_group_name_H-M   'P 1'
#
loop_
_entity.id
_entity.type
_entity.pdbx_description
1 polymer ?
#
loop_
_entity_poly.entity_id
_entity_poly.type
_entity_poly.pdbx_seq_one_letter_code
_entity_poly.pdbx_strand_id
1 'polypeptide(L)'
;EGWPSTGGGSLPDVTIHSSHPFADPPSARDAVRAFRGRLASAVTLWTAMGERRPAGLTVSSLMVANGTPARVLALIDPLSDLADALASSGRAAITVLEQGQERLAEVFGGNAPAPGGAFRQAAFSDTEWGPVPTGAVTWAGVRLESAAEVGWSQLVTCVVEHVVTGEGGAPLVHHRGRYPRLG
;
A
#
# COMPACT_ATOMS: atom_id res chain seq x y z
N GLU A 1 60.83 -24.58 2.31
CA GLU A 1 60.38 -23.44 1.47
C GLU A 1 58.93 -23.25 1.71
N GLY A 2 58.58 -22.22 2.51
CA GLY A 2 57.22 -21.93 2.95
C GLY A 2 56.49 -21.03 1.97
N TRP A 3 55.27 -21.37 1.67
CA TRP A 3 54.32 -20.54 0.90
C TRP A 3 53.69 -19.51 1.83
N PRO A 4 53.58 -18.21 1.47
CA PRO A 4 52.93 -17.22 2.29
C PRO A 4 51.38 -17.35 2.18
N SER A 5 50.72 -17.35 3.34
CA SER A 5 49.26 -17.28 3.47
C SER A 5 48.77 -15.90 3.02
N THR A 6 47.98 -15.88 1.95
CA THR A 6 47.27 -14.68 1.48
C THR A 6 46.11 -14.35 2.42
N GLY A 7 46.14 -13.12 2.93
CA GLY A 7 45.14 -12.56 3.80
C GLY A 7 43.75 -12.51 3.17
N GLY A 8 42.74 -12.83 3.97
CA GLY A 8 41.35 -12.68 3.63
C GLY A 8 40.98 -11.22 3.47
N GLY A 9 40.72 -10.81 2.23
CA GLY A 9 40.07 -9.55 1.93
C GLY A 9 38.60 -9.61 2.35
N SER A 10 38.26 -8.88 3.40
CA SER A 10 36.88 -8.60 3.75
C SER A 10 36.23 -7.81 2.61
N LEU A 11 35.14 -8.34 2.07
CA LEU A 11 34.33 -7.60 1.10
C LEU A 11 33.82 -6.33 1.77
N PRO A 12 33.78 -5.18 1.07
CA PRO A 12 33.26 -3.97 1.65
C PRO A 12 31.76 -4.17 1.96
N ASP A 13 31.42 -3.85 3.20
CA ASP A 13 30.06 -3.81 3.70
C ASP A 13 29.25 -2.86 2.80
N VAL A 14 28.31 -3.39 2.04
CA VAL A 14 27.42 -2.56 1.21
C VAL A 14 26.46 -1.87 2.17
N THR A 15 26.88 -0.76 2.72
CA THR A 15 26.03 0.13 3.49
C THR A 15 24.99 0.72 2.53
N ILE A 16 23.79 0.20 2.57
CA ILE A 16 22.62 0.82 1.93
C ILE A 16 22.45 2.18 2.60
N HIS A 17 22.88 3.24 1.93
CA HIS A 17 22.70 4.61 2.39
C HIS A 17 21.19 4.95 2.37
N SER A 18 20.52 4.74 3.49
CA SER A 18 19.13 5.17 3.73
C SER A 18 19.03 6.66 4.06
N SER A 19 20.06 7.47 3.81
CA SER A 19 20.05 8.91 4.08
C SER A 19 19.93 9.70 2.79
N HIS A 20 18.72 10.17 2.52
CA HIS A 20 18.50 11.21 1.52
C HIS A 20 19.13 12.52 2.06
N PRO A 21 19.93 13.29 1.25
CA PRO A 21 20.64 14.49 1.72
C PRO A 21 19.74 15.62 2.23
N PHE A 22 18.44 15.57 1.95
CA PHE A 22 17.41 16.50 2.46
C PHE A 22 16.47 15.85 3.48
N ALA A 23 16.85 14.72 4.06
CA ALA A 23 16.02 14.06 5.04
C ALA A 23 16.10 14.78 6.39
N ASP A 24 14.93 15.00 7.02
CA ASP A 24 14.85 15.55 8.38
C ASP A 24 15.71 14.77 9.37
N PRO A 25 16.19 15.42 10.45
CA PRO A 25 16.90 14.72 11.51
C PRO A 25 16.13 13.51 12.02
N PRO A 26 16.79 12.40 12.40
CA PRO A 26 16.12 11.18 12.87
C PRO A 26 15.07 11.44 13.95
N SER A 27 15.33 12.36 14.88
CA SER A 27 14.41 12.73 15.97
C SER A 27 13.10 13.38 15.47
N ALA A 28 13.16 14.22 14.43
CA ALA A 28 11.96 14.83 13.86
C ALA A 28 11.12 13.81 13.07
N ARG A 29 11.78 12.94 12.32
CA ARG A 29 11.13 11.80 11.64
C ARG A 29 10.44 10.86 12.62
N ASP A 30 11.08 10.57 13.75
CA ASP A 30 10.52 9.71 14.77
C ASP A 30 9.28 10.31 15.43
N ALA A 31 9.25 11.64 15.66
CA ALA A 31 8.09 12.33 16.19
C ALA A 31 6.90 12.30 15.23
N VAL A 32 7.11 12.59 13.95
CA VAL A 32 6.05 12.55 12.91
C VAL A 32 5.56 11.12 12.70
N ARG A 33 6.47 10.13 12.67
CA ARG A 33 6.12 8.72 12.59
C ARG A 33 5.32 8.25 13.80
N ALA A 34 5.71 8.69 15.01
CA ALA A 34 4.97 8.39 16.23
C ALA A 34 3.59 9.04 16.24
N PHE A 35 3.46 10.28 15.77
CA PHE A 35 2.18 10.96 15.61
C PHE A 35 1.27 10.19 14.63
N ARG A 36 1.77 9.90 13.41
CA ARG A 36 1.03 9.12 12.41
C ARG A 36 0.58 7.77 12.98
N GLY A 37 1.45 7.08 13.71
CA GLY A 37 1.14 5.79 14.31
C GLY A 37 0.00 5.84 15.35
N ARG A 38 -0.33 7.03 15.90
CA ARG A 38 -1.44 7.22 16.84
C ARG A 38 -2.79 7.46 16.16
N LEU A 39 -2.77 7.73 14.86
CA LEU A 39 -3.99 7.83 14.06
C LEU A 39 -4.48 6.42 13.75
N ALA A 40 -5.68 6.10 14.23
CA ALA A 40 -6.36 4.88 13.83
C ALA A 40 -6.92 5.07 12.42
N SER A 41 -6.61 4.15 11.51
CA SER A 41 -7.03 4.27 10.12
C SER A 41 -7.62 2.96 9.62
N ALA A 42 -8.67 3.02 8.83
CA ALA A 42 -9.16 1.87 8.09
C ALA A 42 -8.07 1.35 7.15
N VAL A 43 -7.99 0.04 6.99
CA VAL A 43 -7.04 -0.61 6.09
C VAL A 43 -7.75 -0.97 4.80
N THR A 44 -7.20 -0.52 3.69
CA THR A 44 -7.72 -0.83 2.37
C THR A 44 -6.66 -1.50 1.52
N LEU A 45 -7.10 -2.38 0.62
CA LEU A 45 -6.28 -2.94 -0.44
C LEU A 45 -6.62 -2.21 -1.74
N TRP A 46 -5.63 -1.55 -2.31
CA TRP A 46 -5.72 -0.96 -3.64
C TRP A 46 -5.11 -1.90 -4.65
N THR A 47 -5.78 -2.10 -5.76
CA THR A 47 -5.29 -2.93 -6.87
C THR A 47 -5.54 -2.22 -8.18
N ALA A 48 -4.62 -2.39 -9.12
CA ALA A 48 -4.73 -1.88 -10.49
C ALA A 48 -4.16 -2.90 -11.46
N MET A 49 -4.61 -2.87 -12.71
CA MET A 49 -4.00 -3.68 -13.76
C MET A 49 -2.82 -2.89 -14.36
N GLY A 50 -1.61 -3.39 -14.18
CA GLY A 50 -0.45 -2.90 -14.90
C GLY A 50 -0.39 -3.49 -16.31
N GLU A 51 0.59 -3.09 -17.10
CA GLU A 51 0.73 -3.53 -18.51
C GLU A 51 0.80 -5.06 -18.68
N ARG A 52 1.42 -5.76 -17.73
CA ARG A 52 1.66 -7.21 -17.82
C ARG A 52 1.04 -8.01 -16.70
N ARG A 53 0.87 -7.41 -15.54
CA ARG A 53 0.41 -8.08 -14.32
C ARG A 53 -0.33 -7.09 -13.42
N PRO A 54 -1.22 -7.60 -12.58
CA PRO A 54 -1.83 -6.74 -11.57
C PRO A 54 -0.80 -6.29 -10.53
N ALA A 55 -1.01 -5.10 -10.01
CA ALA A 55 -0.29 -4.53 -8.89
C ALA A 55 -1.24 -4.21 -7.74
N GLY A 56 -0.75 -4.23 -6.52
CA GLY A 56 -1.54 -3.91 -5.35
C GLY A 56 -0.70 -3.38 -4.21
N LEU A 57 -1.33 -2.60 -3.35
CA LEU A 57 -0.73 -1.98 -2.17
C LEU A 57 -1.76 -1.86 -1.05
N THR A 58 -1.33 -2.14 0.18
CA THR A 58 -2.12 -1.83 1.36
C THR A 58 -2.01 -0.35 1.69
N VAL A 59 -3.15 0.34 1.72
CA VAL A 59 -3.23 1.79 1.94
C VAL A 59 -4.16 2.08 3.12
N SER A 60 -3.64 2.81 4.10
CA SER A 60 -4.39 3.31 5.26
C SER A 60 -4.49 4.83 5.33
N SER A 61 -3.89 5.53 4.37
CA SER A 61 -3.85 6.99 4.25
C SER A 61 -4.82 7.47 3.17
N LEU A 62 -6.11 7.24 3.38
CA LEU A 62 -7.13 7.68 2.42
C LEU A 62 -8.23 8.49 3.09
N MET A 63 -8.88 9.32 2.28
CA MET A 63 -10.05 10.10 2.64
C MET A 63 -11.06 10.06 1.49
N VAL A 64 -12.34 10.16 1.83
CA VAL A 64 -13.43 10.26 0.85
C VAL A 64 -14.00 11.67 0.90
N ALA A 65 -14.03 12.34 -0.24
CA ALA A 65 -14.70 13.62 -0.44
C ALA A 65 -16.03 13.39 -1.15
N ASN A 66 -17.12 13.61 -0.42
CA ASN A 66 -18.45 13.56 -1.01
C ASN A 66 -18.63 14.68 -2.06
N GLY A 67 -19.34 14.39 -3.12
CA GLY A 67 -19.58 15.34 -4.20
C GLY A 67 -20.21 14.67 -5.42
N THR A 68 -20.38 15.45 -6.47
CA THR A 68 -20.87 14.95 -7.78
C THR A 68 -19.86 15.37 -8.85
N PRO A 69 -18.91 14.49 -9.22
CA PRO A 69 -18.66 13.17 -8.68
C PRO A 69 -17.94 13.18 -7.32
N ALA A 70 -18.11 12.11 -6.53
CA ALA A 70 -17.34 11.89 -5.33
C ALA A 70 -15.88 11.56 -5.66
N ARG A 71 -14.97 11.81 -4.71
CA ARG A 71 -13.54 11.55 -4.88
C ARG A 71 -12.96 10.79 -3.70
N VAL A 72 -11.92 10.02 -3.99
CA VAL A 72 -11.03 9.45 -2.98
C VAL A 72 -9.65 10.08 -3.15
N LEU A 73 -9.07 10.51 -2.04
CA LEU A 73 -7.70 11.00 -1.95
C LEU A 73 -6.88 10.02 -1.13
N ALA A 74 -5.67 9.69 -1.58
CA ALA A 74 -4.79 8.81 -0.84
C ALA A 74 -3.32 9.18 -1.03
N LEU A 75 -2.50 8.91 0.00
CA LEU A 75 -1.06 8.96 -0.11
C LEU A 75 -0.53 7.56 -0.37
N ILE A 76 0.15 7.38 -1.48
CA ILE A 76 0.79 6.11 -1.87
C ILE A 76 2.29 6.29 -2.00
N ASP A 77 3.03 5.19 -1.93
CA ASP A 77 4.46 5.19 -2.24
C ASP A 77 4.65 5.38 -3.75
N PRO A 78 5.36 6.44 -4.18
CA PRO A 78 5.61 6.71 -5.59
C PRO A 78 6.46 5.63 -6.27
N LEU A 79 7.19 4.81 -5.51
CA LEU A 79 8.02 3.72 -6.03
C LEU A 79 7.31 2.36 -6.01
N SER A 80 6.02 2.33 -5.66
CA SER A 80 5.25 1.09 -5.65
C SER A 80 4.79 0.66 -7.04
N ASP A 81 4.74 -0.65 -7.27
CA ASP A 81 4.13 -1.22 -8.49
C ASP A 81 2.69 -0.70 -8.71
N LEU A 82 1.98 -0.35 -7.62
CA LEU A 82 0.63 0.25 -7.71
C LEU A 82 0.66 1.64 -8.34
N ALA A 83 1.63 2.49 -7.97
CA ALA A 83 1.75 3.83 -8.55
C ALA A 83 1.94 3.75 -10.07
N ASP A 84 2.82 2.88 -10.53
CA ASP A 84 3.06 2.64 -11.95
C ASP A 84 1.82 2.08 -12.66
N ALA A 85 1.17 1.09 -12.07
CA ALA A 85 -0.04 0.48 -12.63
C ALA A 85 -1.20 1.48 -12.71
N LEU A 86 -1.39 2.30 -11.67
CA LEU A 86 -2.42 3.34 -11.64
C LEU A 86 -2.14 4.44 -12.67
N ALA A 87 -0.89 4.85 -12.83
CA ALA A 87 -0.50 5.84 -13.85
C ALA A 87 -0.73 5.31 -15.28
N SER A 88 -0.45 4.03 -15.53
CA SER A 88 -0.60 3.42 -16.86
C SER A 88 -2.05 3.09 -17.20
N SER A 89 -2.82 2.52 -16.27
CA SER A 89 -4.22 2.11 -16.52
C SER A 89 -5.24 3.24 -16.29
N GLY A 90 -4.89 4.23 -15.47
CA GLY A 90 -5.78 5.28 -15.05
C GLY A 90 -6.87 4.82 -14.09
N ARG A 91 -6.89 3.57 -13.61
CA ARG A 91 -7.95 2.97 -12.81
C ARG A 91 -7.41 2.11 -11.67
N ALA A 92 -8.15 2.04 -10.59
CA ALA A 92 -7.88 1.13 -9.47
C ALA A 92 -9.19 0.66 -8.80
N ALA A 93 -9.13 -0.52 -8.19
CA ALA A 93 -10.13 -0.98 -7.24
C ALA A 93 -9.61 -0.77 -5.81
N ILE A 94 -10.50 -0.33 -4.93
CA ILE A 94 -10.22 -0.08 -3.51
C ILE A 94 -11.12 -0.98 -2.69
N THR A 95 -10.57 -1.97 -2.02
CA THR A 95 -11.31 -2.87 -1.14
C THR A 95 -11.10 -2.48 0.31
N VAL A 96 -12.18 -2.33 1.07
CA VAL A 96 -12.11 -2.20 2.52
C VAL A 96 -11.84 -3.58 3.11
N LEU A 97 -10.71 -3.74 3.79
CA LEU A 97 -10.38 -5.01 4.44
C LEU A 97 -11.11 -5.16 5.77
N GLU A 98 -11.46 -6.40 6.09
CA GLU A 98 -12.18 -6.78 7.30
C GLU A 98 -11.26 -7.52 8.28
N GLN A 99 -11.69 -7.61 9.52
CA GLN A 99 -11.01 -8.44 10.54
C GLN A 99 -10.90 -9.88 10.04
N GLY A 100 -9.73 -10.49 10.25
CA GLY A 100 -9.36 -11.78 9.68
C GLY A 100 -8.56 -11.68 8.37
N GLN A 101 -8.45 -10.48 7.77
CA GLN A 101 -7.66 -10.24 6.56
C GLN A 101 -6.31 -9.57 6.84
N GLU A 102 -5.84 -9.61 8.10
CA GLU A 102 -4.56 -9.01 8.52
C GLU A 102 -3.39 -9.53 7.68
N ARG A 103 -3.37 -10.86 7.41
CA ARG A 103 -2.32 -11.45 6.58
C ARG A 103 -2.32 -10.87 5.17
N LEU A 104 -3.48 -10.66 4.58
CA LEU A 104 -3.58 -10.05 3.25
C LEU A 104 -3.05 -8.61 3.27
N ALA A 105 -3.41 -7.84 4.31
CA ALA A 105 -2.89 -6.49 4.52
C ALA A 105 -1.35 -6.47 4.65
N GLU A 106 -0.78 -7.39 5.43
CA GLU A 106 0.68 -7.49 5.62
C GLU A 106 1.41 -7.87 4.34
N VAL A 107 0.85 -8.78 3.55
CA VAL A 107 1.43 -9.21 2.27
C VAL A 107 1.49 -8.05 1.27
N PHE A 108 0.39 -7.34 1.08
CA PHE A 108 0.35 -6.18 0.16
C PHE A 108 1.00 -4.92 0.76
N GLY A 109 1.26 -4.90 2.05
CA GLY A 109 2.07 -3.89 2.73
C GLY A 109 3.58 -4.16 2.67
N GLY A 110 3.99 -5.31 2.10
CA GLY A 110 5.42 -5.69 2.02
C GLY A 110 6.01 -6.19 3.35
N ASN A 111 5.18 -6.42 4.38
CA ASN A 111 5.62 -6.80 5.72
C ASN A 111 5.61 -8.33 5.94
N ALA A 112 4.99 -9.09 5.04
CA ALA A 112 4.93 -10.54 5.12
C ALA A 112 5.38 -11.21 3.81
N PRO A 113 6.01 -12.40 3.89
CA PRO A 113 6.42 -13.14 2.70
C PRO A 113 5.21 -13.58 1.88
N ALA A 114 5.33 -13.49 0.55
CA ALA A 114 4.31 -13.86 -0.42
C ALA A 114 4.84 -14.91 -1.42
N PRO A 115 4.97 -16.17 -1.04
CA PRO A 115 5.43 -17.22 -1.95
C PRO A 115 4.57 -17.26 -3.21
N GLY A 116 5.19 -17.16 -4.36
CA GLY A 116 4.51 -17.12 -5.67
C GLY A 116 3.86 -15.78 -6.02
N GLY A 117 4.02 -14.73 -5.16
CA GLY A 117 3.49 -13.39 -5.35
C GLY A 117 2.27 -13.08 -4.50
N ALA A 118 2.01 -11.79 -4.28
CA ALA A 118 0.95 -11.31 -3.40
C ALA A 118 -0.45 -11.78 -3.84
N PHE A 119 -0.74 -11.78 -5.13
CA PHE A 119 -2.02 -12.21 -5.70
C PHE A 119 -2.26 -13.73 -5.64
N ARG A 120 -1.26 -14.51 -5.22
CA ARG A 120 -1.44 -15.97 -4.95
C ARG A 120 -1.86 -16.25 -3.52
N GLN A 121 -1.93 -15.24 -2.66
CA GLN A 121 -2.25 -15.40 -1.24
C GLN A 121 -3.76 -15.40 -0.94
N ALA A 122 -4.58 -15.02 -1.93
CA ALA A 122 -6.04 -15.08 -1.89
C ALA A 122 -6.59 -15.29 -3.30
N ALA A 123 -7.86 -15.63 -3.41
CA ALA A 123 -8.58 -15.61 -4.67
C ALA A 123 -9.01 -14.18 -5.01
N PHE A 124 -8.93 -13.82 -6.29
CA PHE A 124 -9.34 -12.52 -6.80
C PHE A 124 -10.30 -12.69 -7.98
N SER A 125 -11.22 -11.76 -8.10
CA SER A 125 -12.13 -11.62 -9.25
C SER A 125 -11.73 -10.39 -10.05
N ASP A 126 -11.62 -10.53 -11.36
CA ASP A 126 -11.26 -9.42 -12.24
C ASP A 126 -12.41 -8.43 -12.37
N THR A 127 -12.07 -7.14 -12.33
CA THR A 127 -12.98 -6.03 -12.63
C THR A 127 -12.32 -5.07 -13.61
N GLU A 128 -13.08 -4.13 -14.15
CA GLU A 128 -12.51 -3.11 -15.05
C GLU A 128 -11.59 -2.10 -14.34
N TRP A 129 -11.61 -2.05 -13.00
CA TRP A 129 -10.73 -1.19 -12.19
C TRP A 129 -9.50 -1.90 -11.65
N GLY A 130 -9.51 -3.24 -11.64
CA GLY A 130 -8.44 -4.09 -11.11
C GLY A 130 -9.01 -5.29 -10.37
N PRO A 131 -8.16 -6.25 -9.96
CA PRO A 131 -8.61 -7.43 -9.25
C PRO A 131 -9.12 -7.10 -7.85
N VAL A 132 -10.28 -7.61 -7.47
CA VAL A 132 -10.89 -7.48 -6.15
C VAL A 132 -10.86 -8.84 -5.44
N PRO A 133 -10.51 -8.93 -4.15
CA PRO A 133 -10.58 -10.19 -3.41
C PRO A 133 -11.96 -10.83 -3.55
N THR A 134 -12.01 -12.11 -3.93
CA THR A 134 -13.27 -12.83 -4.13
C THR A 134 -14.07 -12.85 -2.82
N GLY A 135 -15.33 -12.42 -2.90
CA GLY A 135 -16.20 -12.30 -1.73
C GLY A 135 -16.06 -10.97 -0.97
N ALA A 136 -15.27 -10.02 -1.46
CA ALA A 136 -15.23 -8.67 -0.88
C ALA A 136 -16.63 -8.03 -0.95
N VAL A 137 -17.13 -7.58 0.19
CA VAL A 137 -18.48 -7.02 0.33
C VAL A 137 -18.50 -5.49 0.21
N THR A 138 -17.35 -4.84 0.42
CA THR A 138 -17.24 -3.37 0.33
C THR A 138 -16.00 -2.99 -0.47
N TRP A 139 -16.24 -2.43 -1.65
CA TRP A 139 -15.16 -1.95 -2.52
C TRP A 139 -15.65 -0.85 -3.46
N ALA A 140 -14.72 -0.08 -3.99
CA ALA A 140 -14.99 0.97 -4.97
C ALA A 140 -14.08 0.83 -6.19
N GLY A 141 -14.60 1.09 -7.37
CA GLY A 141 -13.85 1.31 -8.59
C GLY A 141 -13.63 2.81 -8.79
N VAL A 142 -12.39 3.20 -9.03
CA VAL A 142 -11.99 4.59 -9.14
C VAL A 142 -11.16 4.84 -10.39
N ARG A 143 -11.24 6.07 -10.89
CA ARG A 143 -10.40 6.56 -12.00
C ARG A 143 -9.50 7.69 -11.51
N LEU A 144 -8.21 7.59 -11.84
CA LEU A 144 -7.23 8.62 -11.52
C LEU A 144 -7.61 9.95 -12.18
N GLU A 145 -7.69 11.01 -11.38
CA GLU A 145 -7.91 12.39 -11.84
C GLU A 145 -6.62 13.21 -11.82
N SER A 146 -5.84 13.08 -10.75
CA SER A 146 -4.55 13.75 -10.60
C SER A 146 -3.63 13.02 -9.62
N ALA A 147 -2.34 13.27 -9.78
CA ALA A 147 -1.30 12.82 -8.88
C ALA A 147 -0.29 13.96 -8.65
N ALA A 148 0.12 14.18 -7.41
CA ALA A 148 1.07 15.22 -7.04
C ALA A 148 2.02 14.71 -5.96
N GLU A 149 3.27 15.18 -5.98
CA GLU A 149 4.23 14.90 -4.91
C GLU A 149 3.87 15.66 -3.64
N VAL A 150 3.82 14.95 -2.51
CA VAL A 150 3.59 15.53 -1.17
C VAL A 150 4.54 14.87 -0.19
N GLY A 151 5.54 15.57 0.23
CA GLY A 151 6.64 15.00 1.04
C GLY A 151 7.32 13.86 0.28
N TRP A 152 7.35 12.69 0.86
CA TRP A 152 7.90 11.48 0.23
C TRP A 152 6.82 10.57 -0.37
N SER A 153 5.61 11.05 -0.45
CA SER A 153 4.47 10.30 -0.98
C SER A 153 3.93 10.97 -2.23
N GLN A 154 3.17 10.21 -2.99
CA GLN A 154 2.34 10.72 -4.05
C GLN A 154 0.89 10.82 -3.55
N LEU A 155 0.34 12.03 -3.55
CA LEU A 155 -1.08 12.26 -3.34
C LEU A 155 -1.82 11.98 -4.64
N VAL A 156 -2.62 10.92 -4.64
CA VAL A 156 -3.52 10.62 -5.76
C VAL A 156 -4.92 11.09 -5.43
N THR A 157 -5.58 11.73 -6.40
CA THR A 157 -7.00 12.08 -6.36
C THR A 157 -7.69 11.27 -7.44
N CYS A 158 -8.68 10.49 -7.03
CA CYS A 158 -9.42 9.59 -7.92
C CYS A 158 -10.91 9.89 -7.88
N VAL A 159 -11.56 9.91 -9.03
CA VAL A 159 -13.03 9.98 -9.15
C VAL A 159 -13.61 8.60 -8.85
N VAL A 160 -14.64 8.54 -8.01
CA VAL A 160 -15.39 7.30 -7.74
C VAL A 160 -16.34 7.04 -8.91
N GLU A 161 -16.16 5.90 -9.58
CA GLU A 161 -16.99 5.47 -10.72
C GLU A 161 -17.96 4.35 -10.34
N HIS A 162 -17.58 3.52 -9.36
CA HIS A 162 -18.38 2.37 -8.93
C HIS A 162 -18.25 2.16 -7.42
N VAL A 163 -19.31 1.72 -6.77
CA VAL A 163 -19.28 1.37 -5.35
C VAL A 163 -20.16 0.15 -5.10
N VAL A 164 -19.61 -0.81 -4.39
CA VAL A 164 -20.32 -1.93 -3.80
C VAL A 164 -20.25 -1.80 -2.29
N THR A 165 -21.36 -1.82 -1.61
CA THR A 165 -21.45 -1.85 -0.16
C THR A 165 -22.40 -2.97 0.25
N GLY A 166 -21.95 -3.88 1.09
CA GLY A 166 -22.73 -4.97 1.64
C GLY A 166 -22.62 -5.02 3.16
N GLU A 167 -23.40 -5.90 3.76
CA GLU A 167 -23.25 -6.23 5.17
C GLU A 167 -21.99 -7.09 5.33
N GLY A 168 -20.92 -6.45 5.80
CA GLY A 168 -19.63 -7.07 6.05
C GLY A 168 -19.33 -7.25 7.52
N GLY A 169 -18.18 -7.83 7.81
CA GLY A 169 -17.61 -7.92 9.15
C GLY A 169 -17.10 -6.56 9.65
N ALA A 170 -16.54 -6.55 10.85
CA ALA A 170 -15.89 -5.35 11.37
C ALA A 170 -14.69 -4.96 10.48
N PRO A 171 -14.51 -3.68 10.15
CA PRO A 171 -13.41 -3.24 9.30
C PRO A 171 -12.07 -3.50 9.98
N LEU A 172 -11.05 -3.80 9.16
CA LEU A 172 -9.68 -3.89 9.64
C LEU A 172 -9.15 -2.47 9.91
N VAL A 173 -8.66 -2.26 11.12
CA VAL A 173 -8.09 -0.97 11.55
C VAL A 173 -6.62 -1.14 11.89
N HIS A 174 -5.80 -0.22 11.42
CA HIS A 174 -4.38 -0.14 11.78
C HIS A 174 -4.17 0.95 12.83
N HIS A 175 -3.52 0.59 13.95
CA HIS A 175 -3.13 1.51 14.99
C HIS A 175 -1.80 1.07 15.64
N ARG A 176 -0.81 1.93 15.65
CA ARG A 176 0.52 1.69 16.26
C ARG A 176 1.18 0.38 15.80
N GLY A 177 1.13 0.09 14.50
CA GLY A 177 1.73 -1.12 13.94
C GLY A 177 0.96 -2.42 14.26
N ARG A 178 -0.30 -2.32 14.69
CA ARG A 178 -1.15 -3.46 15.06
C ARG A 178 -2.53 -3.32 14.44
N TYR A 179 -3.27 -4.42 14.43
CA TYR A 179 -4.67 -4.49 14.00
C TYR A 179 -5.56 -4.76 15.21
N PRO A 180 -5.95 -3.73 16.00
CA PRO A 180 -6.83 -3.92 17.12
C PRO A 180 -8.24 -4.30 16.65
N ARG A 181 -8.92 -5.13 17.42
CA ARG A 181 -10.35 -5.37 17.22
C ARG A 181 -11.13 -4.14 17.67
N LEU A 182 -12.08 -3.74 16.84
CA LEU A 182 -13.09 -2.78 17.26
C LEU A 182 -14.06 -3.53 18.17
N GLY A 183 -14.14 -3.13 19.44
CA GLY A 183 -15.06 -3.70 20.44
C GLY A 183 -16.48 -3.27 20.19
#